data_75b34bd68409866ff81973ba497b94c0
#
_entry.id   75b34bd68409866ff81973ba497b94c0
#
_cell.length_a   1.000
_cell.length_b   1.000
_cell.length_c   1.000
_cell.angle_alpha   90.00
_cell.angle_beta   90.00
_cell.angle_gamma   90.00
#
_symmetry.space_group_name_H-M   'P 1'
#
loop_
_entity.id
_entity.type
_entity.pdbx_description
1 polymer ?
#
loop_
_entity_poly.entity_id
_entity_poly.type
_entity_poly.pdbx_seq_one_letter_code
_entity_poly.pdbx_strand_id
1 'polypeptide(L)'
;MNKKIILLSVILLSAVASAQVKIGGTDGTPNANAMLDVEATNKGMLLPRLALEETTDATPLSAHVAGMTVYNTATANDVVPGFYYNDGSKWQQMVTTDYKAVKFFYMPSITFDTSADATGQTKDLYEEYKAQFALTNPNHVVSPGAPASGIPYFDDPTDLYYIITDYDSNVFSNITISNQGVMTYDVTAAATDCTLINIVFVVK
;
A
#
# COMPACT_ATOMS: atom_id res chain seq x y z
N MET A 1 -10.06 -60.50 33.37
CA MET A 1 -10.27 -59.54 32.23
C MET A 1 -9.25 -59.91 31.15
N ASN A 2 -9.66 -60.27 29.97
CA ASN A 2 -8.77 -60.82 28.95
C ASN A 2 -7.80 -59.77 28.41
N LYS A 3 -6.47 -60.06 28.46
CA LYS A 3 -5.42 -59.16 27.95
C LYS A 3 -5.66 -58.68 26.52
N LYS A 4 -6.36 -59.46 25.68
CA LYS A 4 -6.76 -59.10 24.31
C LYS A 4 -7.83 -58.00 24.24
N ILE A 5 -8.73 -57.95 25.23
CA ILE A 5 -9.80 -56.90 25.32
C ILE A 5 -9.18 -55.56 25.73
N ILE A 6 -8.22 -55.57 26.64
CA ILE A 6 -7.49 -54.37 27.08
C ILE A 6 -6.67 -53.79 25.90
N LEU A 7 -5.99 -54.64 25.13
CA LEU A 7 -5.22 -54.21 23.96
C LEU A 7 -6.11 -53.61 22.88
N LEU A 8 -7.29 -54.18 22.64
CA LEU A 8 -8.23 -53.68 21.66
C LEU A 8 -8.84 -52.33 22.08
N SER A 9 -9.10 -52.13 23.40
CA SER A 9 -9.61 -50.83 23.92
C SER A 9 -8.56 -49.72 23.83
N VAL A 10 -7.29 -49.98 23.99
CA VAL A 10 -6.19 -49.01 23.87
C VAL A 10 -6.01 -48.59 22.40
N ILE A 11 -6.16 -49.54 21.46
CA ILE A 11 -6.09 -49.21 20.01
C ILE A 11 -7.31 -48.39 19.54
N LEU A 12 -8.50 -48.64 20.08
CA LEU A 12 -9.70 -47.85 19.73
C LEU A 12 -9.63 -46.40 20.28
N LEU A 13 -8.97 -46.17 21.43
CA LEU A 13 -8.84 -44.84 22.02
C LEU A 13 -7.88 -43.90 21.24
N SER A 14 -6.93 -44.48 20.49
CA SER A 14 -5.98 -43.70 19.68
C SER A 14 -6.54 -43.21 18.35
N ALA A 15 -7.72 -43.67 17.93
CA ALA A 15 -8.32 -43.32 16.61
C ALA A 15 -9.03 -41.97 16.58
N VAL A 16 -9.16 -41.25 17.69
CA VAL A 16 -9.89 -39.96 17.81
C VAL A 16 -9.01 -38.77 18.24
N ALA A 17 -7.68 -38.91 18.11
CA ALA A 17 -6.79 -37.77 18.41
C ALA A 17 -6.83 -36.76 17.28
N SER A 18 -7.58 -35.67 17.43
CA SER A 18 -7.45 -34.49 16.58
C SER A 18 -6.16 -33.77 16.92
N ALA A 19 -5.31 -33.55 15.93
CA ALA A 19 -4.03 -32.83 16.10
C ALA A 19 -4.15 -31.30 16.04
N GLN A 20 -5.35 -30.76 16.22
CA GLN A 20 -5.58 -29.31 16.24
C GLN A 20 -5.07 -28.73 17.57
N VAL A 21 -4.39 -27.57 17.48
CA VAL A 21 -3.84 -26.86 18.64
C VAL A 21 -4.59 -25.55 18.83
N LYS A 22 -5.19 -25.36 20.00
CA LYS A 22 -5.73 -24.06 20.43
C LYS A 22 -4.83 -23.47 21.50
N ILE A 23 -4.47 -22.19 21.36
CA ILE A 23 -3.68 -21.42 22.31
C ILE A 23 -4.47 -20.21 22.77
N GLY A 24 -4.77 -20.11 24.05
CA GLY A 24 -5.50 -18.99 24.65
C GLY A 24 -7.00 -19.06 24.48
N GLY A 25 -7.69 -17.96 24.77
CA GLY A 25 -9.15 -17.85 24.77
C GLY A 25 -9.83 -18.54 25.96
N THR A 26 -11.15 -18.60 25.94
CA THR A 26 -11.96 -19.42 26.85
C THR A 26 -11.91 -20.88 26.42
N ASP A 27 -12.12 -21.80 27.39
CA ASP A 27 -12.19 -23.23 27.11
C ASP A 27 -13.16 -23.52 25.96
N GLY A 28 -12.68 -24.23 24.95
CA GLY A 28 -13.48 -24.56 23.76
C GLY A 28 -12.69 -25.36 22.74
N THR A 29 -13.42 -25.92 21.78
CA THR A 29 -12.80 -26.61 20.64
C THR A 29 -12.15 -25.60 19.69
N PRO A 30 -10.97 -25.92 19.12
CA PRO A 30 -10.38 -25.13 18.03
C PRO A 30 -11.35 -24.98 16.86
N ASN A 31 -11.20 -23.91 16.07
CA ASN A 31 -11.96 -23.78 14.83
C ASN A 31 -11.72 -25.03 13.95
N ALA A 32 -12.79 -25.67 13.48
CA ALA A 32 -12.72 -26.93 12.74
C ALA A 32 -11.87 -26.86 11.45
N ASN A 33 -11.65 -25.66 10.93
CA ASN A 33 -10.85 -25.43 9.72
C ASN A 33 -9.40 -24.95 10.02
N ALA A 34 -9.01 -24.88 11.30
CA ALA A 34 -7.69 -24.43 11.71
C ALA A 34 -6.86 -25.57 12.31
N MET A 35 -5.62 -25.71 11.91
CA MET A 35 -4.65 -26.57 12.59
C MET A 35 -4.08 -25.91 13.83
N LEU A 36 -3.93 -24.59 13.81
CA LEU A 36 -3.55 -23.75 14.92
C LEU A 36 -4.58 -22.63 15.07
N ASP A 37 -5.19 -22.53 16.22
CA ASP A 37 -6.16 -21.50 16.61
C ASP A 37 -5.57 -20.72 17.80
N VAL A 38 -5.25 -19.42 17.59
CA VAL A 38 -4.66 -18.53 18.60
C VAL A 38 -5.65 -17.45 18.95
N GLU A 39 -6.17 -17.46 20.17
CA GLU A 39 -7.20 -16.52 20.62
C GLU A 39 -6.70 -15.71 21.83
N ALA A 40 -6.78 -14.39 21.73
CA ALA A 40 -6.50 -13.49 22.85
C ALA A 40 -7.24 -12.16 22.68
N THR A 41 -7.62 -11.51 23.78
CA THR A 41 -8.26 -10.19 23.77
C THR A 41 -7.27 -9.03 23.93
N ASN A 42 -6.04 -9.30 24.38
CA ASN A 42 -5.03 -8.30 24.74
C ASN A 42 -3.58 -8.71 24.38
N LYS A 43 -3.40 -9.71 23.54
CA LYS A 43 -2.09 -10.18 23.07
C LYS A 43 -2.15 -10.45 21.58
N GLY A 44 -1.02 -10.24 20.88
CA GLY A 44 -0.84 -10.61 19.49
C GLY A 44 0.06 -11.83 19.33
N MET A 45 0.22 -12.28 18.11
CA MET A 45 1.19 -13.30 17.71
C MET A 45 2.44 -12.61 17.14
N LEU A 46 3.62 -12.97 17.66
CA LEU A 46 4.90 -12.59 17.05
C LEU A 46 5.31 -13.69 16.07
N LEU A 47 5.29 -13.34 14.78
CA LEU A 47 5.85 -14.21 13.75
C LEU A 47 7.38 -14.27 13.85
N PRO A 48 8.03 -15.31 13.27
CA PRO A 48 9.48 -15.34 13.14
C PRO A 48 10.02 -14.05 12.54
N ARG A 49 11.05 -13.50 13.18
CA ARG A 49 11.71 -12.25 12.75
C ARG A 49 13.02 -12.61 12.07
N LEU A 50 13.13 -12.24 10.80
CA LEU A 50 14.29 -12.53 9.96
C LEU A 50 14.87 -11.21 9.42
N ALA A 51 16.16 -11.21 9.15
CA ALA A 51 16.81 -10.16 8.38
C ALA A 51 16.91 -10.64 6.93
N LEU A 52 15.98 -10.20 6.08
CA LEU A 52 16.01 -10.50 4.65
C LEU A 52 17.07 -9.62 3.98
N GLU A 53 17.68 -10.13 2.90
CA GLU A 53 18.69 -9.38 2.14
C GLU A 53 18.08 -8.70 0.91
N GLU A 54 17.24 -9.40 0.16
CA GLU A 54 16.47 -8.88 -0.98
C GLU A 54 15.24 -9.75 -1.23
N THR A 55 14.29 -9.26 -2.03
CA THR A 55 13.03 -10.00 -2.28
C THR A 55 13.26 -11.28 -3.07
N THR A 56 14.29 -11.34 -3.93
CA THR A 56 14.59 -12.49 -4.81
C THR A 56 15.51 -13.52 -4.16
N ASP A 57 16.10 -13.24 -3.01
CA ASP A 57 16.93 -14.18 -2.24
C ASP A 57 16.09 -14.83 -1.13
N ALA A 58 16.21 -16.15 -1.01
CA ALA A 58 15.56 -16.89 0.07
C ALA A 58 16.22 -16.68 1.42
N THR A 59 17.49 -16.24 1.48
CA THR A 59 18.28 -16.02 2.70
C THR A 59 17.50 -15.19 3.75
N PRO A 60 17.49 -15.57 5.03
CA PRO A 60 18.26 -16.64 5.71
C PRO A 60 17.66 -18.06 5.61
N LEU A 61 16.61 -18.26 4.84
CA LEU A 61 16.09 -19.61 4.58
C LEU A 61 16.93 -20.31 3.50
N SER A 62 16.88 -21.62 3.46
CA SER A 62 17.61 -22.42 2.46
C SER A 62 16.95 -22.41 1.08
N ALA A 63 15.66 -22.06 0.99
CA ALA A 63 14.89 -21.98 -0.23
C ALA A 63 13.61 -21.15 -0.03
N HIS A 64 13.02 -20.68 -1.12
CA HIS A 64 11.68 -20.10 -1.09
C HIS A 64 10.62 -21.17 -0.82
N VAL A 65 9.67 -20.85 0.08
CA VAL A 65 8.57 -21.75 0.46
C VAL A 65 7.27 -20.97 0.39
N ALA A 66 6.40 -21.32 -0.54
CA ALA A 66 5.11 -20.64 -0.73
C ALA A 66 4.26 -20.66 0.56
N GLY A 67 3.71 -19.51 0.93
CA GLY A 67 2.90 -19.31 2.12
C GLY A 67 3.68 -19.04 3.41
N MET A 68 5.02 -19.15 3.40
CA MET A 68 5.84 -18.78 4.56
C MET A 68 5.65 -17.30 4.87
N THR A 69 5.33 -16.96 6.12
CA THR A 69 5.10 -15.58 6.56
C THR A 69 6.05 -15.22 7.69
N VAL A 70 6.71 -14.07 7.58
CA VAL A 70 7.73 -13.58 8.52
C VAL A 70 7.63 -12.07 8.72
N TYR A 71 8.26 -11.57 9.77
CA TYR A 71 8.53 -10.14 9.94
C TYR A 71 9.99 -9.85 9.59
N ASN A 72 10.22 -9.07 8.53
CA ASN A 72 11.57 -8.60 8.16
C ASN A 72 12.02 -7.48 9.10
N THR A 73 13.24 -7.59 9.62
CA THR A 73 13.86 -6.59 10.50
C THR A 73 14.94 -5.73 9.81
N ALA A 74 15.33 -6.09 8.60
CA ALA A 74 16.41 -5.44 7.88
C ALA A 74 15.91 -4.34 6.91
N THR A 75 16.77 -3.36 6.66
CA THR A 75 16.71 -2.47 5.50
C THR A 75 17.92 -2.81 4.63
N ALA A 76 17.70 -3.49 3.51
CA ALA A 76 18.76 -3.92 2.58
C ALA A 76 18.19 -4.01 1.17
N ASN A 77 18.96 -3.66 0.15
CA ASN A 77 18.55 -3.71 -1.26
C ASN A 77 17.11 -3.19 -1.48
N ASP A 78 16.16 -4.08 -1.82
CA ASP A 78 14.76 -3.77 -2.08
C ASP A 78 13.80 -4.16 -0.92
N VAL A 79 14.34 -4.50 0.27
CA VAL A 79 13.53 -4.85 1.46
C VAL A 79 13.66 -3.81 2.55
N VAL A 80 12.56 -3.57 3.26
CA VAL A 80 12.46 -2.71 4.45
C VAL A 80 11.76 -3.46 5.58
N PRO A 81 11.87 -3.02 6.85
CA PRO A 81 11.15 -3.66 7.94
C PRO A 81 9.63 -3.73 7.68
N GLY A 82 9.04 -4.90 7.96
CA GLY A 82 7.61 -5.13 7.74
C GLY A 82 7.26 -6.61 7.62
N PHE A 83 5.97 -6.90 7.43
CA PHE A 83 5.50 -8.25 7.19
C PHE A 83 5.73 -8.66 5.74
N TYR A 84 6.22 -9.88 5.55
CA TYR A 84 6.44 -10.49 4.24
C TYR A 84 5.83 -11.87 4.20
N TYR A 85 5.31 -12.26 3.03
CA TYR A 85 5.02 -13.65 2.71
C TYR A 85 5.87 -14.09 1.51
N ASN A 86 6.15 -15.37 1.43
CA ASN A 86 6.87 -15.98 0.32
C ASN A 86 5.87 -16.58 -0.66
N ASP A 87 5.96 -16.26 -1.96
CA ASP A 87 5.08 -16.81 -3.00
C ASP A 87 5.60 -18.11 -3.62
N GLY A 88 6.77 -18.61 -3.13
CA GLY A 88 7.45 -19.80 -3.64
C GLY A 88 8.61 -19.47 -4.59
N SER A 89 8.73 -18.21 -5.01
CA SER A 89 9.81 -17.71 -5.88
C SER A 89 10.50 -16.47 -5.31
N LYS A 90 9.80 -15.68 -4.52
CA LYS A 90 10.32 -14.46 -3.88
C LYS A 90 9.50 -14.06 -2.66
N TRP A 91 10.04 -13.10 -1.91
CA TRP A 91 9.34 -12.43 -0.82
C TRP A 91 8.46 -11.30 -1.34
N GLN A 92 7.24 -11.22 -0.86
CA GLN A 92 6.27 -10.17 -1.14
C GLN A 92 5.96 -9.41 0.15
N GLN A 93 6.15 -8.09 0.16
CA GLN A 93 5.79 -7.28 1.31
C GLN A 93 4.26 -7.20 1.43
N MET A 94 3.74 -7.43 2.63
CA MET A 94 2.34 -7.13 2.95
C MET A 94 2.24 -5.64 3.22
N VAL A 95 1.70 -4.91 2.26
CA VAL A 95 1.49 -3.46 2.37
C VAL A 95 0.04 -3.17 2.67
N THR A 96 -0.21 -2.16 3.51
CA THR A 96 -1.54 -1.59 3.69
C THR A 96 -1.79 -0.50 2.65
N THR A 97 -3.01 0.01 2.55
CA THR A 97 -3.35 1.14 1.69
C THR A 97 -2.57 2.42 2.05
N ASP A 98 -2.07 2.51 3.28
CA ASP A 98 -1.23 3.62 3.74
C ASP A 98 0.23 3.48 3.29
N TYR A 99 0.63 2.29 2.81
CA TYR A 99 1.97 1.98 2.33
C TYR A 99 1.96 1.53 0.86
N LYS A 100 1.84 2.50 -0.07
CA LYS A 100 2.32 2.40 -1.46
C LYS A 100 1.77 1.25 -2.33
N ALA A 101 0.46 1.03 -2.33
CA ALA A 101 -0.16 0.22 -3.40
C ALA A 101 -0.07 0.94 -4.77
N VAL A 102 0.07 2.27 -4.79
CA VAL A 102 0.23 3.11 -5.98
C VAL A 102 1.63 3.71 -5.99
N LYS A 103 2.40 3.46 -7.06
CA LYS A 103 3.74 4.04 -7.24
C LYS A 103 3.70 5.42 -7.88
N PHE A 104 2.71 5.67 -8.71
CA PHE A 104 2.49 6.96 -9.37
C PHE A 104 1.02 7.08 -9.81
N PHE A 105 0.57 8.29 -10.02
CA PHE A 105 -0.75 8.57 -10.60
C PHE A 105 -0.70 9.90 -11.37
N TYR A 106 -1.59 10.05 -12.34
CA TYR A 106 -1.76 11.32 -13.03
C TYR A 106 -2.47 12.30 -12.11
N MET A 107 -2.00 13.53 -12.09
CA MET A 107 -2.68 14.60 -11.39
C MET A 107 -4.11 14.77 -11.95
N PRO A 108 -5.13 14.98 -11.09
CA PRO A 108 -6.46 15.39 -11.57
C PRO A 108 -6.37 16.63 -12.43
N SER A 109 -7.29 16.77 -13.39
CA SER A 109 -7.33 17.95 -14.28
C SER A 109 -7.50 19.24 -13.49
N ILE A 110 -6.67 20.21 -13.81
CA ILE A 110 -6.70 21.57 -13.25
C ILE A 110 -6.71 22.60 -14.38
N THR A 111 -7.09 23.81 -14.06
CA THR A 111 -7.12 24.93 -15.02
C THR A 111 -5.91 25.83 -14.85
N PHE A 112 -5.41 26.33 -15.98
CA PHE A 112 -4.42 27.39 -16.05
C PHE A 112 -5.04 28.59 -16.75
N ASP A 113 -4.84 29.80 -16.22
CA ASP A 113 -5.23 31.02 -16.94
C ASP A 113 -4.14 31.33 -17.96
N THR A 114 -4.49 31.21 -19.22
CA THR A 114 -3.64 31.51 -20.39
C THR A 114 -4.23 32.57 -21.27
N SER A 115 -5.16 33.39 -20.75
CA SER A 115 -5.85 34.42 -21.50
C SER A 115 -4.96 35.61 -21.92
N ALA A 116 -3.82 35.76 -21.23
CA ALA A 116 -2.82 36.81 -21.52
C ALA A 116 -1.43 36.31 -21.19
N ASP A 117 -0.43 36.88 -21.85
CA ASP A 117 0.98 36.67 -21.51
C ASP A 117 1.25 37.08 -20.05
N ALA A 118 1.93 36.23 -19.29
CA ALA A 118 2.21 36.48 -17.90
C ALA A 118 3.51 35.78 -17.48
N THR A 119 4.27 36.38 -16.58
CA THR A 119 5.53 35.84 -16.07
C THR A 119 5.42 35.55 -14.58
N GLY A 120 6.15 34.52 -14.11
CA GLY A 120 6.27 34.18 -12.69
C GLY A 120 4.91 33.76 -12.06
N GLN A 121 4.02 33.17 -12.85
CA GLN A 121 2.76 32.64 -12.35
C GLN A 121 3.04 31.45 -11.44
N THR A 122 2.19 31.25 -10.43
CA THR A 122 2.31 30.11 -9.51
C THR A 122 1.03 29.29 -9.49
N LYS A 123 1.17 27.98 -9.38
CA LYS A 123 0.09 27.01 -9.18
C LYS A 123 0.52 26.00 -8.14
N ASP A 124 -0.20 25.87 -7.05
CA ASP A 124 0.02 24.83 -6.05
C ASP A 124 -0.65 23.54 -6.50
N LEU A 125 0.15 22.63 -7.08
CA LEU A 125 -0.32 21.36 -7.61
C LEU A 125 -0.81 20.44 -6.50
N TYR A 126 -0.17 20.49 -5.31
CA TYR A 126 -0.57 19.65 -4.19
C TYR A 126 -1.93 20.09 -3.61
N GLU A 127 -2.13 21.39 -3.37
CA GLU A 127 -3.40 21.87 -2.84
C GLU A 127 -4.57 21.70 -3.83
N GLU A 128 -4.33 21.81 -5.14
CA GLU A 128 -5.34 21.49 -6.16
C GLU A 128 -5.73 20.00 -6.13
N TYR A 129 -4.75 19.10 -6.01
CA TYR A 129 -4.97 17.68 -5.84
C TYR A 129 -5.76 17.36 -4.57
N LYS A 130 -5.30 17.88 -3.42
CA LYS A 130 -5.92 17.70 -2.12
C LYS A 130 -7.37 18.19 -2.09
N ALA A 131 -7.64 19.38 -2.65
CA ALA A 131 -8.98 19.93 -2.70
C ALA A 131 -9.97 19.05 -3.48
N GLN A 132 -9.52 18.43 -4.57
CA GLN A 132 -10.36 17.53 -5.35
C GLN A 132 -10.61 16.20 -4.63
N PHE A 133 -9.60 15.61 -4.01
CA PHE A 133 -9.70 14.33 -3.31
C PHE A 133 -10.43 14.45 -1.97
N ALA A 134 -10.22 15.52 -1.23
CA ALA A 134 -10.97 15.83 0.00
C ALA A 134 -12.43 16.30 -0.28
N LEU A 135 -12.82 16.40 -1.57
CA LEU A 135 -14.15 16.84 -2.01
C LEU A 135 -14.53 18.24 -1.47
N THR A 136 -13.55 19.12 -1.29
CA THR A 136 -13.80 20.49 -0.83
C THR A 136 -14.23 21.43 -1.97
N ASN A 137 -14.04 21.02 -3.23
CA ASN A 137 -14.55 21.74 -4.39
C ASN A 137 -16.08 21.65 -4.41
N PRO A 138 -16.83 22.77 -4.53
CA PRO A 138 -18.29 22.77 -4.50
C PRO A 138 -18.95 22.04 -5.69
N ASN A 139 -18.21 21.83 -6.76
CA ASN A 139 -18.71 21.20 -8.00
C ASN A 139 -18.47 19.68 -8.06
N HIS A 140 -18.20 19.02 -6.92
CA HIS A 140 -18.07 17.56 -6.90
C HIS A 140 -19.44 16.86 -6.94
N VAL A 141 -19.47 15.65 -7.52
CA VAL A 141 -20.64 14.77 -7.53
C VAL A 141 -20.20 13.37 -7.07
N VAL A 142 -20.92 12.79 -6.15
CA VAL A 142 -20.63 11.45 -5.61
C VAL A 142 -21.81 10.50 -5.81
N SER A 143 -21.56 9.21 -5.93
CA SER A 143 -22.61 8.20 -5.96
C SER A 143 -23.25 8.00 -4.58
N PRO A 144 -24.50 7.50 -4.49
CA PRO A 144 -25.07 7.12 -3.21
C PRO A 144 -24.19 6.12 -2.45
N GLY A 145 -23.96 6.38 -1.17
CA GLY A 145 -23.11 5.54 -0.30
C GLY A 145 -21.61 5.81 -0.41
N ALA A 146 -21.17 6.80 -1.17
CA ALA A 146 -19.77 7.22 -1.18
C ALA A 146 -19.31 7.72 0.21
N PRO A 147 -18.05 7.47 0.61
CA PRO A 147 -17.53 7.93 1.89
C PRO A 147 -17.59 9.45 2.02
N ALA A 148 -18.14 9.95 3.13
CA ALA A 148 -18.19 11.40 3.40
C ALA A 148 -16.79 12.01 3.66
N SER A 149 -15.79 11.18 3.94
CA SER A 149 -14.39 11.58 4.16
C SER A 149 -13.64 11.92 2.87
N GLY A 150 -14.27 11.77 1.71
CA GLY A 150 -13.62 11.96 0.42
C GLY A 150 -12.81 10.75 -0.05
N ILE A 151 -11.97 10.98 -1.05
CA ILE A 151 -11.04 10.00 -1.61
C ILE A 151 -9.76 10.04 -0.78
N PRO A 152 -9.16 8.90 -0.39
CA PRO A 152 -7.85 8.91 0.29
C PRO A 152 -6.79 9.65 -0.53
N TYR A 153 -6.00 10.49 0.12
CA TYR A 153 -4.92 11.26 -0.48
C TYR A 153 -3.68 11.27 0.44
N PHE A 154 -2.54 11.70 -0.07
CA PHE A 154 -1.30 11.86 0.70
C PHE A 154 -1.36 13.17 1.48
N ASP A 155 -1.24 13.10 2.82
CA ASP A 155 -1.44 14.25 3.71
C ASP A 155 -0.27 15.24 3.70
N ASP A 156 0.94 14.80 3.35
CA ASP A 156 2.15 15.63 3.29
C ASP A 156 2.59 15.82 1.82
N PRO A 157 2.73 17.07 1.34
CA PRO A 157 3.23 17.33 -0.02
C PRO A 157 4.62 16.75 -0.28
N THR A 158 5.41 16.52 0.77
CA THR A 158 6.75 15.95 0.64
C THR A 158 6.76 14.43 0.46
N ASP A 159 5.62 13.74 0.56
CA ASP A 159 5.47 12.32 0.23
C ASP A 159 5.46 12.05 -1.27
N LEU A 160 5.42 13.10 -2.08
CA LEU A 160 5.29 13.03 -3.52
C LEU A 160 6.48 13.69 -4.24
N TYR A 161 6.85 13.11 -5.40
CA TYR A 161 7.58 13.82 -6.44
C TYR A 161 6.58 14.34 -7.48
N TYR A 162 6.83 15.51 -8.02
CA TYR A 162 6.02 16.19 -9.01
C TYR A 162 6.76 16.22 -10.33
N ILE A 163 6.21 15.63 -11.37
CA ILE A 163 6.88 15.46 -12.66
C ILE A 163 5.96 15.95 -13.76
N ILE A 164 6.45 16.88 -14.58
CA ILE A 164 5.80 17.22 -15.85
C ILE A 164 6.42 16.34 -16.93
N THR A 165 5.62 15.50 -17.55
CA THR A 165 6.08 14.56 -18.58
C THR A 165 6.00 15.14 -19.96
N ASP A 166 5.10 16.12 -20.17
CA ASP A 166 4.92 16.81 -21.44
C ASP A 166 4.14 18.11 -21.22
N TYR A 167 4.40 19.14 -22.04
CA TYR A 167 3.65 20.39 -22.07
C TYR A 167 3.80 21.12 -23.40
N ASP A 168 2.83 21.97 -23.73
CA ASP A 168 2.90 22.84 -24.91
C ASP A 168 3.90 23.98 -24.68
N SER A 169 5.07 23.87 -25.26
CA SER A 169 6.16 24.86 -25.13
C SER A 169 5.89 26.18 -25.86
N ASN A 170 4.84 26.27 -26.70
CA ASN A 170 4.41 27.53 -27.29
C ASN A 170 3.59 28.37 -26.29
N VAL A 171 2.98 27.74 -25.30
CA VAL A 171 2.13 28.39 -24.31
C VAL A 171 2.82 28.57 -22.98
N PHE A 172 3.55 27.54 -22.55
CA PHE A 172 4.21 27.53 -21.24
C PHE A 172 5.75 27.57 -21.39
N SER A 173 6.41 28.32 -20.53
CA SER A 173 7.88 28.38 -20.45
C SER A 173 8.35 28.59 -19.03
N ASN A 174 9.68 28.48 -18.78
CA ASN A 174 10.34 28.70 -17.50
C ASN A 174 9.71 27.93 -16.33
N ILE A 175 9.26 26.68 -16.60
CA ILE A 175 8.57 25.88 -15.59
C ILE A 175 9.57 25.33 -14.57
N THR A 176 9.25 25.53 -13.29
CA THR A 176 9.94 24.91 -12.14
C THR A 176 8.91 24.40 -11.13
N ILE A 177 9.25 23.37 -10.35
CA ILE A 177 8.38 22.85 -9.31
C ILE A 177 9.19 22.68 -8.04
N SER A 178 8.66 23.16 -6.92
CA SER A 178 9.25 22.93 -5.60
C SER A 178 9.00 21.50 -5.11
N ASN A 179 9.73 21.07 -4.07
CA ASN A 179 9.50 19.78 -3.40
C ASN A 179 8.17 19.70 -2.64
N GLN A 180 7.44 20.80 -2.52
CA GLN A 180 6.09 20.88 -1.94
C GLN A 180 4.98 20.96 -3.00
N GLY A 181 5.32 20.84 -4.29
CA GLY A 181 4.35 20.85 -5.36
C GLY A 181 3.94 22.22 -5.86
N VAL A 182 4.61 23.30 -5.46
CA VAL A 182 4.35 24.64 -6.00
C VAL A 182 5.11 24.78 -7.32
N MET A 183 4.35 24.88 -8.40
CA MET A 183 4.83 25.12 -9.76
C MET A 183 4.92 26.62 -10.02
N THR A 184 6.02 27.08 -10.59
CA THR A 184 6.18 28.43 -11.17
C THR A 184 6.36 28.32 -12.67
N TYR A 185 5.71 29.18 -13.44
CA TYR A 185 5.70 29.13 -14.90
C TYR A 185 5.44 30.51 -15.52
N ASP A 186 5.77 30.66 -16.80
CA ASP A 186 5.37 31.79 -17.62
C ASP A 186 4.36 31.33 -18.67
N VAL A 187 3.44 32.22 -19.02
CA VAL A 187 2.53 32.09 -20.16
C VAL A 187 3.03 32.99 -21.28
N THR A 188 3.28 32.41 -22.45
CA THR A 188 3.87 33.11 -23.60
C THR A 188 2.90 33.26 -24.78
N ALA A 189 1.80 32.55 -24.74
CA ALA A 189 0.70 32.67 -25.72
C ALA A 189 -0.61 32.15 -25.14
N ALA A 190 -1.72 32.56 -25.69
CA ALA A 190 -3.04 32.01 -25.38
C ALA A 190 -3.10 30.50 -25.76
N ALA A 191 -3.69 29.70 -24.88
CA ALA A 191 -3.92 28.28 -25.15
C ALA A 191 -4.85 28.05 -26.34
N THR A 192 -4.64 26.94 -27.03
CA THR A 192 -5.49 26.44 -28.11
C THR A 192 -6.20 25.15 -27.67
N ASP A 193 -7.09 24.61 -28.51
CA ASP A 193 -7.77 23.33 -28.23
C ASP A 193 -6.82 22.13 -28.10
N CYS A 194 -5.56 22.25 -28.57
CA CYS A 194 -4.55 21.26 -28.51
C CYS A 194 -3.50 21.48 -27.39
N THR A 195 -3.62 22.55 -26.60
CA THR A 195 -2.70 22.88 -25.52
C THR A 195 -2.88 21.90 -24.39
N LEU A 196 -1.81 21.27 -23.97
CA LEU A 196 -1.79 20.30 -22.87
C LEU A 196 -0.63 20.56 -21.91
N ILE A 197 -0.77 20.02 -20.70
CA ILE A 197 0.29 19.81 -19.73
C ILE A 197 0.00 18.52 -18.96
N ASN A 198 0.93 17.59 -19.03
CA ASN A 198 0.81 16.29 -18.35
C ASN A 198 1.60 16.30 -17.05
N ILE A 199 0.91 16.12 -15.94
CA ILE A 199 1.52 16.11 -14.60
C ILE A 199 1.31 14.74 -13.98
N VAL A 200 2.39 14.17 -13.47
CA VAL A 200 2.42 12.86 -12.79
C VAL A 200 2.98 13.06 -11.38
N PHE A 201 2.29 12.52 -10.40
CA PHE A 201 2.76 12.42 -9.03
C PHE A 201 3.34 11.03 -8.80
N VAL A 202 4.56 10.98 -8.28
CA VAL A 202 5.24 9.72 -7.94
C VAL A 202 5.38 9.65 -6.43
N VAL A 203 4.94 8.55 -5.85
CA VAL A 203 4.97 8.33 -4.40
C VAL A 203 6.39 7.99 -3.97
N LYS A 204 6.89 8.66 -2.93
CA LYS A 204 8.24 8.44 -2.35
C LYS A 204 8.34 7.20 -1.51
#